data_17fef57b19b801df41352cf956f6fcac
#
_entry.id   17fef57b19b801df41352cf956f6fcac
#
_cell.length_a   1.000
_cell.length_b   1.000
_cell.length_c   1.000
_cell.angle_alpha   90.00
_cell.angle_beta   90.00
_cell.angle_gamma   90.00
#
_symmetry.space_group_name_H-M   'P 1'
#
loop_
_entity.id
_entity.type
_entity.pdbx_description
1 polymer ?
#
loop_
_entity_poly.entity_id
_entity_poly.type
_entity_poly.pdbx_seq_one_letter_code
_entity_poly.pdbx_strand_id
1 'polypeptide(L)'
;MNVQTIMTNLEAKHPGEKEYLQAVREVLESVEEVYNQHPEFEKAKIVERLVEPDRIFTFRVVWVDDQGEVQTNIGYRVQYNAALGAYKGGLRFHPAVNVSMLKFLGFEQIFKNALTNLPLGGGKGGADFDPTGKSDAEIMRFCHAFMYELWRNIGADLDSPAGDVGVGGREIGYLYGMYKKLAREHSTGALTGKSYGWGGSLIRPEATGFGAMYYVNRMVKQVNDTMVGKRIALS
;
A
#
# COMPACT_ATOMS: atom_id res chain seq x y z
N MET A 1 -8.34 -25.10 -8.69
CA MET A 1 -8.30 -24.43 -7.37
C MET A 1 -9.58 -24.76 -6.61
N ASN A 2 -9.51 -24.96 -5.29
CA ASN A 2 -10.68 -25.03 -4.41
C ASN A 2 -10.53 -23.93 -3.36
N VAL A 3 -11.29 -22.85 -3.51
CA VAL A 3 -11.21 -21.67 -2.64
C VAL A 3 -11.45 -22.01 -1.18
N GLN A 4 -12.44 -22.87 -0.89
CA GLN A 4 -12.76 -23.24 0.50
C GLN A 4 -11.60 -23.96 1.19
N THR A 5 -10.91 -24.86 0.50
CA THR A 5 -9.74 -25.56 1.05
C THR A 5 -8.58 -24.60 1.33
N ILE A 6 -8.31 -23.68 0.39
CA ILE A 6 -7.25 -22.67 0.54
C ILE A 6 -7.57 -21.77 1.73
N MET A 7 -8.80 -21.28 1.82
CA MET A 7 -9.22 -20.41 2.91
C MET A 7 -9.15 -21.08 4.29
N THR A 8 -9.57 -22.34 4.39
CA THR A 8 -9.46 -23.11 5.64
C THR A 8 -8.00 -23.19 6.13
N ASN A 9 -7.07 -23.44 5.21
CA ASN A 9 -5.65 -23.52 5.52
C ASN A 9 -5.08 -22.12 5.91
N LEU A 10 -5.51 -21.08 5.21
CA LEU A 10 -5.06 -19.72 5.46
C LEU A 10 -5.57 -19.18 6.79
N GLU A 11 -6.84 -19.43 7.12
CA GLU A 11 -7.44 -19.08 8.41
C GLU A 11 -6.73 -19.74 9.60
N ALA A 12 -6.30 -21.00 9.42
CA ALA A 12 -5.52 -21.69 10.43
C ALA A 12 -4.12 -21.09 10.64
N LYS A 13 -3.52 -20.55 9.58
CA LYS A 13 -2.19 -19.88 9.65
C LYS A 13 -2.27 -18.45 10.21
N HIS A 14 -3.35 -17.74 9.92
CA HIS A 14 -3.50 -16.32 10.21
C HIS A 14 -4.75 -16.04 11.07
N PRO A 15 -4.83 -16.64 12.28
CA PRO A 15 -5.98 -16.47 13.13
C PRO A 15 -6.15 -15.01 13.56
N GLY A 16 -7.35 -14.45 13.35
CA GLY A 16 -7.67 -13.08 13.75
C GLY A 16 -7.37 -12.00 12.70
N GLU A 17 -6.76 -12.32 11.57
CA GLU A 17 -6.50 -11.37 10.48
C GLU A 17 -7.72 -11.24 9.54
N LYS A 18 -8.84 -10.73 10.07
CA LYS A 18 -10.15 -10.73 9.41
C LYS A 18 -10.17 -9.97 8.09
N GLU A 19 -9.61 -8.76 8.07
CA GLU A 19 -9.59 -7.91 6.88
C GLU A 19 -8.80 -8.56 5.74
N TYR A 20 -7.65 -9.15 6.09
CA TYR A 20 -6.82 -9.85 5.13
C TYR A 20 -7.51 -11.11 4.58
N LEU A 21 -8.06 -11.94 5.44
CA LEU A 21 -8.75 -13.18 5.05
C LEU A 21 -9.98 -12.90 4.18
N GLN A 22 -10.73 -11.84 4.47
CA GLN A 22 -11.86 -11.42 3.65
C GLN A 22 -11.41 -11.01 2.25
N ALA A 23 -10.41 -10.14 2.14
CA ALA A 23 -9.91 -9.68 0.84
C ALA A 23 -9.38 -10.84 -0.02
N VAL A 24 -8.66 -11.78 0.59
CA VAL A 24 -8.18 -12.97 -0.12
C VAL A 24 -9.35 -13.79 -0.65
N ARG A 25 -10.37 -14.06 0.17
CA ARG A 25 -11.55 -14.80 -0.24
C ARG A 25 -12.24 -14.17 -1.45
N GLU A 26 -12.53 -12.87 -1.38
CA GLU A 26 -13.22 -12.13 -2.44
C GLU A 26 -12.46 -12.19 -3.77
N VAL A 27 -11.14 -12.04 -3.75
CA VAL A 27 -10.34 -12.14 -4.96
C VAL A 27 -10.31 -13.58 -5.50
N LEU A 28 -10.07 -14.58 -4.64
CA LEU A 28 -9.99 -15.96 -5.08
C LEU A 28 -11.33 -16.45 -5.69
N GLU A 29 -12.45 -16.09 -5.09
CA GLU A 29 -13.79 -16.40 -5.64
C GLU A 29 -14.00 -15.76 -7.01
N SER A 30 -13.51 -14.52 -7.21
CA SER A 30 -13.64 -13.81 -8.49
C SER A 30 -12.81 -14.40 -9.63
N VAL A 31 -11.69 -15.07 -9.33
CA VAL A 31 -10.76 -15.61 -10.32
C VAL A 31 -10.85 -17.15 -10.48
N GLU A 32 -11.62 -17.83 -9.65
CA GLU A 32 -11.66 -19.29 -9.57
C GLU A 32 -11.95 -19.96 -10.92
N GLU A 33 -12.93 -19.45 -11.65
CA GLU A 33 -13.33 -20.00 -12.95
C GLU A 33 -12.18 -19.92 -13.96
N VAL A 34 -11.56 -18.76 -14.09
CA VAL A 34 -10.42 -18.56 -15.02
C VAL A 34 -9.21 -19.37 -14.58
N TYR A 35 -8.90 -19.39 -13.28
CA TYR A 35 -7.79 -20.18 -12.75
C TYR A 35 -7.91 -21.66 -13.08
N ASN A 36 -9.13 -22.22 -12.97
CA ASN A 36 -9.39 -23.65 -13.21
C ASN A 36 -9.29 -24.05 -14.69
N GLN A 37 -9.26 -23.09 -15.62
CA GLN A 37 -8.97 -23.32 -17.04
C GLN A 37 -7.47 -23.46 -17.32
N HIS A 38 -6.61 -23.21 -16.32
CA HIS A 38 -5.15 -23.17 -16.42
C HIS A 38 -4.47 -24.16 -15.45
N PRO A 39 -4.38 -25.47 -15.78
CA PRO A 39 -3.77 -26.47 -14.88
C PRO A 39 -2.31 -26.17 -14.54
N GLU A 40 -1.60 -25.43 -15.39
CA GLU A 40 -0.24 -24.98 -15.15
C GLU A 40 -0.12 -24.06 -13.94
N PHE A 41 -1.15 -23.28 -13.60
CA PHE A 41 -1.17 -22.41 -12.42
C PHE A 41 -1.19 -23.23 -11.13
N GLU A 42 -1.97 -24.30 -11.08
CA GLU A 42 -2.01 -25.23 -9.95
C GLU A 42 -0.66 -25.92 -9.73
N LYS A 43 -0.03 -26.38 -10.82
CA LYS A 43 1.29 -26.99 -10.80
C LYS A 43 2.36 -26.04 -10.29
N ALA A 44 2.26 -24.74 -10.64
CA ALA A 44 3.18 -23.70 -10.22
C ALA A 44 2.87 -23.14 -8.82
N LYS A 45 1.82 -23.60 -8.15
CA LYS A 45 1.36 -23.12 -6.83
C LYS A 45 1.15 -21.60 -6.82
N ILE A 46 0.53 -21.08 -7.88
CA ILE A 46 0.40 -19.61 -8.04
C ILE A 46 -0.41 -19.02 -6.89
N VAL A 47 -1.54 -19.60 -6.51
CA VAL A 47 -2.40 -19.06 -5.45
C VAL A 47 -1.69 -19.10 -4.09
N GLU A 48 -1.08 -20.24 -3.73
CA GLU A 48 -0.38 -20.38 -2.45
C GLU A 48 0.78 -19.37 -2.31
N ARG A 49 1.37 -18.96 -3.43
CA ARG A 49 2.42 -17.93 -3.47
C ARG A 49 1.85 -16.51 -3.46
N LEU A 50 0.66 -16.29 -4.02
CA LEU A 50 0.01 -14.98 -4.04
C LEU A 50 -0.64 -14.61 -2.70
N VAL A 51 -1.10 -15.59 -1.94
CA VAL A 51 -1.76 -15.34 -0.66
C VAL A 51 -0.80 -15.17 0.52
N GLU A 52 0.50 -15.20 0.30
CA GLU A 52 1.50 -14.94 1.35
C GLU A 52 2.44 -13.82 0.89
N PRO A 53 2.70 -12.82 1.72
CA PRO A 53 3.67 -11.78 1.38
C PRO A 53 5.10 -12.30 1.40
N ASP A 54 5.98 -11.72 0.56
CA ASP A 54 7.39 -12.06 0.55
C ASP A 54 8.08 -11.72 1.88
N ARG A 55 7.75 -10.56 2.49
CA ARG A 55 8.33 -10.09 3.76
C ARG A 55 7.40 -9.14 4.48
N ILE A 56 7.46 -9.18 5.81
CA ILE A 56 6.83 -8.19 6.68
C ILE A 56 7.88 -7.65 7.64
N PHE A 57 8.08 -6.34 7.63
CA PHE A 57 8.87 -5.63 8.63
C PHE A 57 7.94 -5.02 9.66
N THR A 58 8.18 -5.31 10.93
CA THR A 58 7.50 -4.68 12.07
C THR A 58 8.56 -4.05 12.94
N PHE A 59 8.39 -2.78 13.27
CA PHE A 59 9.38 -2.02 14.03
C PHE A 59 8.70 -1.01 14.97
N ARG A 60 9.38 -0.73 16.08
CA ARG A 60 8.95 0.31 17.02
C ARG A 60 9.44 1.67 16.55
N VAL A 61 8.54 2.66 16.53
CA VAL A 61 8.85 4.06 16.25
C VAL A 61 8.80 4.84 17.55
N VAL A 62 9.91 5.44 17.96
CA VAL A 62 10.01 6.26 19.19
C VAL A 62 10.25 7.70 18.78
N TRP A 63 9.42 8.62 19.27
CA TRP A 63 9.49 10.04 18.97
C TRP A 63 9.07 10.88 20.17
N VAL A 64 9.30 12.19 20.12
CA VAL A 64 8.99 13.12 21.21
C VAL A 64 7.92 14.10 20.76
N ASP A 65 6.87 14.30 21.54
CA ASP A 65 5.80 15.27 21.25
C ASP A 65 6.21 16.72 21.59
N ASP A 66 5.29 17.65 21.42
CA ASP A 66 5.53 19.08 21.70
C ASP A 66 5.61 19.40 23.20
N GLN A 67 5.14 18.49 24.06
CA GLN A 67 5.27 18.57 25.52
C GLN A 67 6.60 18.03 26.04
N GLY A 68 7.41 17.44 25.16
CA GLY A 68 8.67 16.79 25.53
C GLY A 68 8.51 15.34 26.00
N GLU A 69 7.30 14.78 25.89
CA GLU A 69 7.02 13.42 26.31
C GLU A 69 7.39 12.41 25.22
N VAL A 70 7.92 11.27 25.65
CA VAL A 70 8.28 10.17 24.73
C VAL A 70 7.05 9.39 24.32
N GLN A 71 6.82 9.31 23.02
CA GLN A 71 5.73 8.56 22.42
C GLN A 71 6.26 7.33 21.67
N THR A 72 5.44 6.28 21.59
CA THR A 72 5.78 5.04 20.89
C THR A 72 4.65 4.60 19.98
N ASN A 73 4.99 4.20 18.76
CA ASN A 73 4.08 3.63 17.78
C ASN A 73 4.69 2.38 17.17
N ILE A 74 3.87 1.58 16.51
CA ILE A 74 4.33 0.43 15.72
C ILE A 74 4.26 0.78 14.24
N GLY A 75 5.41 0.66 13.57
CA GLY A 75 5.54 0.81 12.13
C GLY A 75 5.61 -0.54 11.44
N TYR A 76 5.13 -0.57 10.19
CA TYR A 76 5.09 -1.77 9.35
C TYR A 76 5.47 -1.45 7.92
N ARG A 77 6.09 -2.43 7.24
CA ARG A 77 6.18 -2.50 5.78
C ARG A 77 5.96 -3.93 5.32
N VAL A 78 4.93 -4.14 4.52
CA VAL A 78 4.64 -5.40 3.85
C VAL A 78 5.18 -5.29 2.42
N GLN A 79 6.25 -6.00 2.12
CA GLN A 79 6.73 -6.27 0.77
C GLN A 79 5.98 -7.50 0.28
N TYR A 80 4.90 -7.25 -0.48
CA TYR A 80 3.92 -8.30 -0.71
C TYR A 80 4.36 -9.25 -1.82
N ASN A 81 4.65 -8.73 -3.02
CA ASN A 81 5.09 -9.54 -4.15
C ASN A 81 5.88 -8.69 -5.15
N ALA A 82 7.04 -9.17 -5.58
CA ALA A 82 7.93 -8.49 -6.53
C ALA A 82 8.03 -9.21 -7.89
N ALA A 83 7.10 -10.09 -8.24
CA ALA A 83 7.18 -10.86 -9.49
C ALA A 83 7.18 -9.98 -10.74
N LEU A 84 6.51 -8.82 -10.72
CA LEU A 84 6.42 -7.88 -11.83
C LEU A 84 7.43 -6.73 -11.74
N GLY A 85 8.06 -6.52 -10.62
CA GLY A 85 9.01 -5.41 -10.41
C GLY A 85 9.15 -5.03 -8.94
N ALA A 86 9.82 -3.91 -8.66
CA ALA A 86 10.02 -3.41 -7.31
C ALA A 86 8.70 -3.27 -6.54
N TYR A 87 8.71 -3.54 -5.24
CA TYR A 87 7.53 -3.36 -4.40
C TYR A 87 7.05 -1.91 -4.47
N LYS A 88 5.75 -1.71 -4.64
CA LYS A 88 5.16 -0.39 -4.80
C LYS A 88 3.84 -0.29 -4.08
N GLY A 89 3.67 0.73 -3.23
CA GLY A 89 2.42 1.02 -2.55
C GLY A 89 2.58 2.00 -1.40
N GLY A 90 1.45 2.57 -0.93
CA GLY A 90 1.42 3.67 0.02
C GLY A 90 1.82 3.34 1.44
N LEU A 91 2.09 4.38 2.22
CA LEU A 91 2.19 4.37 3.67
C LEU A 91 0.91 5.00 4.24
N ARG A 92 0.28 4.33 5.20
CA ARG A 92 -0.91 4.82 5.91
C ARG A 92 -0.56 5.16 7.36
N PHE A 93 -0.89 6.39 7.79
CA PHE A 93 -0.81 6.77 9.20
C PHE A 93 -2.22 6.95 9.74
N HIS A 94 -2.64 6.00 10.57
CA HIS A 94 -3.98 5.97 11.14
C HIS A 94 -4.00 5.05 12.37
N PRO A 95 -4.69 5.40 13.47
CA PRO A 95 -4.68 4.61 14.71
C PRO A 95 -5.18 3.16 14.55
N ALA A 96 -6.00 2.87 13.53
CA ALA A 96 -6.45 1.51 13.24
C ALA A 96 -5.46 0.64 12.46
N VAL A 97 -4.29 1.18 12.07
CA VAL A 97 -3.31 0.41 11.30
C VAL A 97 -2.78 -0.76 12.12
N ASN A 98 -2.85 -1.94 11.54
CA ASN A 98 -2.31 -3.19 12.06
C ASN A 98 -1.80 -4.07 10.91
N VAL A 99 -1.19 -5.20 11.23
CA VAL A 99 -0.60 -6.08 10.22
C VAL A 99 -1.65 -6.69 9.28
N SER A 100 -2.83 -7.06 9.79
CA SER A 100 -3.93 -7.61 8.99
C SER A 100 -4.38 -6.61 7.91
N MET A 101 -4.62 -5.34 8.32
CA MET A 101 -4.97 -4.27 7.39
C MET A 101 -3.90 -4.06 6.31
N LEU A 102 -2.62 -4.06 6.67
CA LEU A 102 -1.55 -3.82 5.70
C LEU A 102 -1.30 -5.03 4.80
N LYS A 103 -1.55 -6.24 5.27
CA LYS A 103 -1.54 -7.44 4.42
C LYS A 103 -2.66 -7.38 3.39
N PHE A 104 -3.89 -7.05 3.80
CA PHE A 104 -5.01 -6.93 2.87
C PHE A 104 -4.73 -5.85 1.81
N LEU A 105 -4.32 -4.66 2.24
CA LEU A 105 -4.00 -3.57 1.33
C LEU A 105 -2.83 -3.89 0.39
N GLY A 106 -1.84 -4.65 0.87
CA GLY A 106 -0.71 -5.11 0.06
C GLY A 106 -1.13 -6.18 -0.95
N PHE A 107 -2.00 -7.09 -0.56
CA PHE A 107 -2.60 -8.10 -1.43
C PHE A 107 -3.41 -7.46 -2.57
N GLU A 108 -4.29 -6.52 -2.27
CA GLU A 108 -5.02 -5.79 -3.31
C GLU A 108 -4.08 -4.97 -4.21
N GLN A 109 -3.01 -4.40 -3.63
CA GLN A 109 -2.06 -3.58 -4.37
C GLN A 109 -1.34 -4.35 -5.48
N ILE A 110 -1.07 -5.65 -5.32
CA ILE A 110 -0.42 -6.43 -6.37
C ILE A 110 -1.31 -6.53 -7.63
N PHE A 111 -2.60 -6.75 -7.46
CA PHE A 111 -3.55 -6.80 -8.58
C PHE A 111 -3.75 -5.42 -9.21
N LYS A 112 -3.92 -4.39 -8.37
CA LYS A 112 -4.03 -3.01 -8.83
C LYS A 112 -2.84 -2.62 -9.72
N ASN A 113 -1.61 -2.93 -9.30
CA ASN A 113 -0.41 -2.60 -10.04
C ASN A 113 -0.30 -3.44 -11.32
N ALA A 114 -0.62 -4.73 -11.26
CA ALA A 114 -0.61 -5.61 -12.45
C ALA A 114 -1.55 -5.12 -13.56
N LEU A 115 -2.72 -4.58 -13.20
CA LEU A 115 -3.69 -4.04 -14.17
C LEU A 115 -3.21 -2.77 -14.90
N THR A 116 -2.14 -2.14 -14.44
CA THR A 116 -1.55 -0.98 -15.13
C THR A 116 -0.63 -1.37 -16.30
N ASN A 117 -0.26 -2.64 -16.43
CA ASN A 117 0.79 -3.14 -17.33
C ASN A 117 2.17 -2.50 -17.12
N LEU A 118 2.41 -1.86 -15.98
CA LEU A 118 3.72 -1.34 -15.59
C LEU A 118 4.51 -2.40 -14.82
N PRO A 119 5.84 -2.40 -14.88
CA PRO A 119 6.70 -3.35 -14.17
C PRO A 119 6.78 -3.01 -12.67
N LEU A 120 5.67 -3.10 -11.97
CA LEU A 120 5.53 -2.78 -10.56
C LEU A 120 5.04 -3.99 -9.78
N GLY A 121 5.76 -4.35 -8.73
CA GLY A 121 5.29 -5.23 -7.67
C GLY A 121 4.30 -4.53 -6.74
N GLY A 122 3.95 -5.16 -5.64
CA GLY A 122 3.03 -4.61 -4.65
C GLY A 122 3.62 -4.61 -3.24
N GLY A 123 3.34 -3.55 -2.51
CA GLY A 123 3.70 -3.42 -1.11
C GLY A 123 2.80 -2.41 -0.40
N LYS A 124 2.76 -2.48 0.91
CA LYS A 124 1.99 -1.53 1.73
C LYS A 124 2.69 -1.34 3.07
N GLY A 125 2.58 -0.16 3.63
CA GLY A 125 3.14 0.11 4.95
C GLY A 125 2.35 1.16 5.71
N GLY A 126 2.83 1.50 6.89
CA GLY A 126 2.20 2.52 7.72
C GLY A 126 2.51 2.34 9.20
N ALA A 127 1.79 3.05 10.01
CA ALA A 127 1.88 2.98 11.46
C ALA A 127 0.54 3.32 12.12
N ASP A 128 0.37 2.89 13.36
CA ASP A 128 -0.76 3.22 14.24
C ASP A 128 -0.70 4.66 14.77
N PHE A 129 -0.01 5.54 14.07
CA PHE A 129 0.13 6.96 14.36
C PHE A 129 -1.07 7.75 13.84
N ASP A 130 -1.66 8.57 14.69
CA ASP A 130 -2.72 9.51 14.30
C ASP A 130 -2.13 10.91 14.05
N PRO A 131 -2.06 11.39 12.79
CA PRO A 131 -1.59 12.73 12.49
C PRO A 131 -2.60 13.84 12.81
N THR A 132 -3.85 13.48 13.15
CA THR A 132 -4.92 14.44 13.39
C THR A 132 -4.61 15.31 14.61
N GLY A 133 -4.64 16.63 14.45
CA GLY A 133 -4.38 17.59 15.54
C GLY A 133 -2.91 17.70 15.98
N LYS A 134 -1.99 16.97 15.34
CA LYS A 134 -0.55 17.07 15.59
C LYS A 134 0.04 18.28 14.90
N SER A 135 1.04 18.91 15.54
CA SER A 135 1.82 19.99 14.92
C SER A 135 2.69 19.46 13.77
N ASP A 136 3.09 20.36 12.88
CA ASP A 136 4.06 20.01 11.81
C ASP A 136 5.38 19.51 12.38
N ALA A 137 5.79 20.02 13.54
CA ALA A 137 7.02 19.59 14.22
C ALA A 137 6.89 18.17 14.79
N GLU A 138 5.75 17.81 15.37
CA GLU A 138 5.47 16.45 15.82
C GLU A 138 5.46 15.46 14.66
N ILE A 139 4.73 15.80 13.58
CA ILE A 139 4.64 14.95 12.37
C ILE A 139 6.02 14.78 11.74
N MET A 140 6.84 15.83 11.70
CA MET A 140 8.22 15.74 11.20
C MET A 140 9.07 14.80 12.06
N ARG A 141 9.01 14.92 13.39
CA ARG A 141 9.75 14.03 14.30
C ARG A 141 9.33 12.58 14.15
N PHE A 142 8.00 12.33 14.07
CA PHE A 142 7.48 11.00 13.81
C PHE A 142 7.97 10.45 12.45
N CYS A 143 7.84 11.20 11.36
CA CYS A 143 8.29 10.80 10.03
C CYS A 143 9.79 10.49 9.99
N HIS A 144 10.61 11.28 10.69
CA HIS A 144 12.04 11.03 10.79
C HIS A 144 12.34 9.73 11.54
N ALA A 145 11.69 9.50 12.67
CA ALA A 145 11.84 8.27 13.45
C ALA A 145 11.37 7.04 12.68
N PHE A 146 10.22 7.13 12.00
CA PHE A 146 9.69 6.08 11.14
C PHE A 146 10.67 5.74 10.00
N MET A 147 11.20 6.76 9.31
CA MET A 147 12.14 6.55 8.20
C MET A 147 13.48 6.01 8.69
N TYR A 148 13.92 6.35 9.89
CA TYR A 148 15.15 5.79 10.49
C TYR A 148 15.10 4.27 10.59
N GLU A 149 13.94 3.70 10.89
CA GLU A 149 13.76 2.24 10.93
C GLU A 149 13.58 1.63 9.53
N LEU A 150 12.93 2.36 8.61
CA LEU A 150 12.51 1.81 7.32
C LEU A 150 13.58 1.89 6.22
N TRP A 151 14.47 2.89 6.23
CA TRP A 151 15.26 3.32 5.08
C TRP A 151 16.12 2.21 4.43
N ARG A 152 16.61 1.23 5.21
CA ARG A 152 17.42 0.12 4.68
C ARG A 152 16.63 -0.87 3.84
N ASN A 153 15.31 -0.85 3.96
CA ASN A 153 14.42 -1.80 3.31
C ASN A 153 13.68 -1.20 2.09
N ILE A 154 14.00 0.04 1.74
CA ILE A 154 13.38 0.73 0.59
C ILE A 154 14.45 1.28 -0.35
N GLY A 155 14.03 1.62 -1.56
CA GLY A 155 14.90 2.17 -2.61
C GLY A 155 14.21 2.12 -3.96
N ALA A 156 14.73 2.86 -4.94
CA ALA A 156 14.11 3.00 -6.26
C ALA A 156 13.85 1.66 -6.97
N ASP A 157 14.79 0.74 -6.86
CA ASP A 157 14.75 -0.56 -7.56
C ASP A 157 14.41 -1.73 -6.62
N LEU A 158 14.10 -1.45 -5.36
CA LEU A 158 13.75 -2.45 -4.37
C LEU A 158 12.29 -2.31 -3.92
N ASP A 159 11.98 -1.18 -3.30
CA ASP A 159 10.67 -0.91 -2.71
C ASP A 159 10.46 0.61 -2.65
N SER A 160 9.45 1.10 -3.37
CA SER A 160 9.16 2.53 -3.46
C SER A 160 7.82 2.86 -2.80
N PRO A 161 7.82 3.30 -1.54
CA PRO A 161 6.63 3.79 -0.87
C PRO A 161 6.02 5.04 -1.51
N ALA A 162 4.78 5.32 -1.16
CA ALA A 162 4.02 6.49 -1.60
C ALA A 162 3.12 7.01 -0.48
N GLY A 163 2.35 8.07 -0.74
CA GLY A 163 1.29 8.52 0.15
C GLY A 163 0.06 7.60 0.13
N ASP A 164 -0.69 7.65 1.22
CA ASP A 164 -1.99 7.00 1.43
C ASP A 164 -2.75 7.80 2.51
N VAL A 165 -3.77 7.25 3.16
CA VAL A 165 -4.50 7.91 4.26
C VAL A 165 -3.53 8.40 5.34
N GLY A 166 -3.62 9.67 5.72
CA GLY A 166 -2.75 10.30 6.71
C GLY A 166 -1.32 10.59 6.25
N VAL A 167 -0.98 10.33 4.97
CA VAL A 167 0.35 10.59 4.39
C VAL A 167 0.20 11.34 3.08
N GLY A 168 0.28 12.65 3.15
CA GLY A 168 0.24 13.56 2.00
C GLY A 168 1.62 14.08 1.60
N GLY A 169 1.64 15.16 0.81
CA GLY A 169 2.89 15.77 0.33
C GLY A 169 3.81 16.26 1.45
N ARG A 170 3.25 16.74 2.56
CA ARG A 170 4.00 17.16 3.76
C ARG A 170 4.76 15.98 4.38
N GLU A 171 4.07 14.89 4.69
CA GLU A 171 4.66 13.69 5.27
C GLU A 171 5.70 13.07 4.33
N ILE A 172 5.39 12.98 3.04
CA ILE A 172 6.35 12.52 2.02
C ILE A 172 7.59 13.41 2.00
N GLY A 173 7.44 14.71 2.18
CA GLY A 173 8.57 15.65 2.27
C GLY A 173 9.50 15.33 3.45
N TYR A 174 8.93 15.11 4.63
CA TYR A 174 9.70 14.75 5.83
C TYR A 174 10.36 13.37 5.70
N LEU A 175 9.62 12.37 5.20
CA LEU A 175 10.14 11.02 4.98
C LEU A 175 11.29 11.02 3.96
N TYR A 176 11.10 11.67 2.82
CA TYR A 176 12.12 11.71 1.77
C TYR A 176 13.36 12.53 2.20
N GLY A 177 13.16 13.64 2.90
CA GLY A 177 14.26 14.43 3.45
C GLY A 177 15.16 13.61 4.39
N MET A 178 14.54 12.80 5.26
CA MET A 178 15.28 11.91 6.16
C MET A 178 15.93 10.73 5.41
N TYR A 179 15.24 10.11 4.46
CA TYR A 179 15.80 9.06 3.60
C TYR A 179 17.10 9.54 2.93
N LYS A 180 17.10 10.70 2.28
CA LYS A 180 18.29 11.28 1.64
C LYS A 180 19.48 11.43 2.58
N LYS A 181 19.23 11.83 3.83
CA LYS A 181 20.29 11.96 4.84
C LYS A 181 20.89 10.63 5.23
N LEU A 182 20.04 9.61 5.42
CA LEU A 182 20.45 8.27 5.85
C LEU A 182 21.13 7.49 4.74
N ALA A 183 20.52 7.47 3.55
CA ALA A 183 21.03 6.76 2.38
C ALA A 183 22.24 7.50 1.74
N ARG A 184 22.40 8.80 2.00
CA ARG A 184 23.44 9.68 1.42
C ARG A 184 23.41 9.69 -0.12
N GLU A 185 22.20 9.60 -0.69
CA GLU A 185 21.96 9.60 -2.13
C GLU A 185 20.75 10.48 -2.49
N HIS A 186 20.69 10.92 -3.75
CA HIS A 186 19.54 11.63 -4.30
C HIS A 186 18.74 10.71 -5.24
N SER A 187 18.15 9.67 -4.67
CA SER A 187 17.30 8.71 -5.39
C SER A 187 15.86 9.18 -5.42
N THR A 188 15.44 9.82 -6.49
CA THR A 188 14.04 10.30 -6.65
C THR A 188 13.02 9.16 -6.74
N GLY A 189 13.43 7.96 -7.14
CA GLY A 189 12.59 6.77 -7.20
C GLY A 189 12.29 6.11 -5.86
N ALA A 190 13.04 6.45 -4.80
CA ALA A 190 12.89 5.81 -3.49
C ALA A 190 11.54 6.06 -2.81
N LEU A 191 10.91 7.21 -3.05
CA LEU A 191 9.54 7.52 -2.63
C LEU A 191 8.81 8.28 -3.74
N THR A 192 7.52 8.01 -3.93
CA THR A 192 6.65 8.79 -4.82
C THR A 192 5.69 9.67 -4.02
N GLY A 193 5.05 10.63 -4.69
CA GLY A 193 4.18 11.62 -4.04
C GLY A 193 4.87 12.92 -3.66
N LYS A 194 6.12 13.11 -4.11
CA LYS A 194 6.89 14.36 -3.96
C LYS A 194 6.30 15.46 -4.84
N SER A 195 6.51 16.71 -4.46
CA SER A 195 6.23 17.86 -5.31
C SER A 195 7.16 17.89 -6.52
N TYR A 196 6.71 18.52 -7.61
CA TYR A 196 7.42 18.57 -8.89
C TYR A 196 8.85 19.09 -8.76
N GLY A 197 9.05 20.18 -8.01
CA GLY A 197 10.37 20.83 -7.87
C GLY A 197 11.46 19.99 -7.19
N TRP A 198 11.13 18.83 -6.62
CA TRP A 198 12.10 17.95 -5.97
C TRP A 198 11.90 16.47 -6.35
N GLY A 199 11.52 16.24 -7.61
CA GLY A 199 11.51 14.92 -8.24
C GLY A 199 10.17 14.22 -8.26
N GLY A 200 9.07 14.96 -8.10
CA GLY A 200 7.70 14.45 -8.21
C GLY A 200 7.09 14.59 -9.61
N SER A 201 5.85 14.14 -9.76
CA SER A 201 5.06 14.23 -10.99
C SER A 201 4.20 15.49 -11.00
N LEU A 202 3.94 16.03 -12.21
CA LEU A 202 3.18 17.26 -12.38
C LEU A 202 1.70 17.13 -11.99
N ILE A 203 1.04 16.01 -12.37
CA ILE A 203 -0.40 15.78 -12.18
C ILE A 203 -0.60 14.59 -11.22
N ARG A 204 -0.10 14.67 -9.99
CA ARG A 204 -0.24 13.58 -9.02
C ARG A 204 -1.50 13.67 -8.15
N PRO A 205 -1.87 14.83 -7.60
CA PRO A 205 -3.06 14.94 -6.72
C PRO A 205 -4.35 14.53 -7.44
N GLU A 206 -4.52 14.93 -8.67
CA GLU A 206 -5.74 14.76 -9.47
C GLU A 206 -5.82 13.38 -10.15
N ALA A 207 -4.70 12.67 -10.29
CA ALA A 207 -4.61 11.45 -11.10
C ALA A 207 -5.58 10.34 -10.67
N THR A 208 -5.76 10.15 -9.36
CA THR A 208 -6.68 9.14 -8.82
C THR A 208 -8.14 9.48 -9.16
N GLY A 209 -8.53 10.74 -9.00
CA GLY A 209 -9.87 11.21 -9.32
C GLY A 209 -10.19 11.06 -10.82
N PHE A 210 -9.30 11.51 -11.70
CA PHE A 210 -9.46 11.32 -13.13
C PHE A 210 -9.54 9.85 -13.52
N GLY A 211 -8.66 9.00 -12.97
CA GLY A 211 -8.65 7.56 -13.23
C GLY A 211 -9.98 6.91 -12.82
N ALA A 212 -10.50 7.25 -11.64
CA ALA A 212 -11.79 6.77 -11.17
C ALA A 212 -12.93 7.18 -12.11
N MET A 213 -12.96 8.45 -12.54
CA MET A 213 -13.98 8.95 -13.47
C MET A 213 -13.90 8.26 -14.84
N TYR A 214 -12.71 8.03 -15.38
CA TYR A 214 -12.57 7.29 -16.64
C TYR A 214 -13.09 5.86 -16.50
N TYR A 215 -12.79 5.20 -15.39
CA TYR A 215 -13.26 3.84 -15.13
C TYR A 215 -14.79 3.78 -14.99
N VAL A 216 -15.39 4.66 -14.17
CA VAL A 216 -16.84 4.74 -14.00
C VAL A 216 -17.55 5.00 -15.34
N ASN A 217 -17.02 5.90 -16.17
CA ASN A 217 -17.56 6.13 -17.52
C ASN A 217 -17.55 4.86 -18.38
N ARG A 218 -16.53 4.03 -18.27
CA ARG A 218 -16.47 2.74 -18.98
C ARG A 218 -17.52 1.76 -18.42
N MET A 219 -17.64 1.65 -17.10
CA MET A 219 -18.64 0.78 -16.45
C MET A 219 -20.08 1.15 -16.87
N VAL A 220 -20.42 2.43 -16.81
CA VAL A 220 -21.77 2.91 -17.18
C VAL A 220 -22.09 2.61 -18.65
N LYS A 221 -21.10 2.75 -19.56
CA LYS A 221 -21.27 2.37 -20.97
C LYS A 221 -21.50 0.88 -21.19
N GLN A 222 -20.95 0.00 -20.34
CA GLN A 222 -21.17 -1.44 -20.43
C GLN A 222 -22.65 -1.84 -20.25
N VAL A 223 -23.37 -1.05 -19.48
CA VAL A 223 -24.82 -1.24 -19.25
C VAL A 223 -25.69 -0.32 -20.13
N ASN A 224 -25.13 0.20 -21.23
CA ASN A 224 -25.81 1.10 -22.18
C ASN A 224 -26.42 2.36 -21.52
N ASP A 225 -25.74 2.94 -20.53
CA ASP A 225 -26.18 4.10 -19.78
C ASP A 225 -25.14 5.26 -19.89
N THR A 226 -25.43 6.40 -19.26
CA THR A 226 -24.59 7.61 -19.30
C THR A 226 -24.49 8.25 -17.92
N MET A 227 -23.41 9.00 -17.69
CA MET A 227 -23.23 9.80 -16.48
C MET A 227 -24.12 11.03 -16.38
N VAL A 228 -24.73 11.45 -17.50
CA VAL A 228 -25.58 12.65 -17.55
C VAL A 228 -26.78 12.50 -16.63
N GLY A 229 -26.96 13.45 -15.73
CA GLY A 229 -28.12 13.51 -14.81
C GLY A 229 -28.01 12.53 -13.59
N LYS A 230 -26.93 11.77 -13.45
CA LYS A 230 -26.76 10.89 -12.29
C LYS A 230 -26.36 11.66 -11.02
N ARG A 231 -26.88 11.19 -9.89
CA ARG A 231 -26.42 11.64 -8.56
C ARG A 231 -25.31 10.71 -8.10
N ILE A 232 -24.20 11.30 -7.64
CA ILE A 232 -23.01 10.60 -7.21
C ILE A 232 -22.77 10.90 -5.73
N ALA A 233 -22.54 9.87 -4.93
CA ALA A 233 -22.06 10.00 -3.57
C ALA A 233 -20.58 9.60 -3.52
N LEU A 234 -19.77 10.37 -2.80
CA LEU A 234 -18.36 10.09 -2.52
C LEU A 234 -18.21 9.94 -1.01
N SER A 235 -17.45 8.93 -0.57
CA SER A 235 -17.13 8.69 0.84
C SER A 235 -15.63 8.66 1.05
#